data_f93a333a24e5009de7d78e30a24d4050
#
_entry.id   f93a333a24e5009de7d78e30a24d4050
#
_cell.length_a   1.000
_cell.length_b   1.000
_cell.length_c   1.000
_cell.angle_alpha   90.00
_cell.angle_beta   90.00
_cell.angle_gamma   90.00
#
_symmetry.space_group_name_H-M   'P 1'
#
loop_
_entity.id
_entity.type
_entity.pdbx_description
1 polymer ?
#
loop_
_entity_poly.entity_id
_entity_poly.type
_entity_poly.pdbx_seq_one_letter_code
_entity_poly.pdbx_strand_id
1 'polypeptide(L)' 'MKARPSGVRVGRGAVVRGAILDKNVVIPDGALVGVDLATDRARYTVSQGGVVVLGKGITAQ' A
#
# COMPACT_ATOMS: atom_id res chain seq x y z
N MET A 1 -10.20 -20.02 13.29
CA MET A 1 -9.90 -19.28 12.93
C MET A 1 -9.86 -19.14 11.73
N LYS A 2 -9.83 -18.61 11.28
CA LYS A 2 -9.89 -18.41 10.19
C LYS A 2 -8.83 -18.13 9.50
N ALA A 3 -8.68 -18.61 8.44
CA ALA A 3 -7.57 -18.38 7.74
C ALA A 3 -7.57 -16.99 7.28
N ARG A 4 -6.51 -16.38 7.26
CA ARG A 4 -6.45 -15.20 6.77
C ARG A 4 -6.17 -15.18 5.39
N PRO A 5 -6.62 -14.30 4.65
CA PRO A 5 -6.26 -14.17 3.29
C PRO A 5 -4.78 -13.93 3.21
N SER A 6 -4.24 -14.18 2.13
CA SER A 6 -2.88 -13.99 1.90
C SER A 6 -2.58 -12.59 2.18
N GLY A 7 -1.98 -12.29 3.07
CA GLY A 7 -1.80 -11.26 3.69
C GLY A 7 -1.32 -9.98 3.29
N VAL A 8 -2.21 -9.14 3.05
CA VAL A 8 -1.91 -7.73 3.09
C VAL A 8 -1.85 -7.35 4.56
N ARG A 9 -0.76 -6.71 4.96
CA ARG A 9 -0.63 -6.24 6.32
C ARG A 9 -0.53 -4.74 6.34
N VAL A 10 -1.33 -4.11 7.18
CA VAL A 10 -1.29 -2.66 7.36
C VAL A 10 -0.93 -2.39 8.81
N GLY A 11 0.18 -1.68 9.00
CA GLY A 11 0.69 -1.41 10.33
C GLY A 11 -0.11 -0.37 11.08
N ARG A 12 0.27 -0.20 12.36
CA ARG A 12 -0.38 0.73 13.21
C ARG A 12 -0.08 2.14 12.79
N GLY A 13 -1.08 2.98 12.73
CA GLY A 13 -0.91 4.37 12.36
C GLY A 13 -0.61 4.59 10.89
N ALA A 14 -0.62 3.53 10.09
CA ALA A 14 -0.45 3.67 8.65
C ALA A 14 -1.71 4.25 8.05
N VAL A 15 -1.55 5.07 7.02
CA VAL A 15 -2.66 5.65 6.29
C VAL A 15 -2.57 5.18 4.86
N VAL A 16 -3.63 4.57 4.38
CA VAL A 16 -3.71 4.08 3.01
C VAL A 16 -4.96 4.66 2.38
N ARG A 17 -4.80 5.40 1.30
CA ARG A 17 -5.90 6.03 0.61
C ARG A 17 -5.81 5.76 -0.86
N GLY A 18 -6.92 5.40 -1.47
CA GLY A 18 -6.98 5.25 -2.91
C GLY A 18 -5.91 4.34 -3.47
N ALA A 19 -5.68 3.19 -2.83
CA ALA A 19 -4.62 2.30 -3.25
C ALA A 19 -5.16 0.90 -3.52
N ILE A 20 -4.53 0.23 -4.45
CA ILE A 20 -4.79 -1.17 -4.74
C ILE A 20 -3.61 -1.96 -4.20
N LEU A 21 -3.88 -2.88 -3.29
CA LEU A 21 -2.85 -3.68 -2.65
C LEU A 21 -2.98 -5.11 -3.12
N ASP A 22 -1.95 -5.61 -3.76
CA ASP A 22 -1.93 -6.99 -4.20
C ASP A 22 -1.50 -7.91 -3.05
N LYS A 23 -1.36 -9.18 -3.33
CA LYS A 23 -1.03 -10.18 -2.30
C LYS A 23 0.30 -9.87 -1.64
N ASN A 24 0.36 -10.13 -0.37
CA ASN A 24 1.60 -10.03 0.39
C ASN A 24 2.22 -8.64 0.44
N VAL A 25 1.41 -7.64 0.26
CA VAL A 25 1.88 -6.27 0.42
C VAL A 25 1.94 -5.96 1.92
N VAL A 26 3.00 -5.33 2.34
CA VAL A 26 3.20 -4.94 3.74
C VAL A 26 3.28 -3.44 3.83
N ILE A 27 2.45 -2.87 4.67
CA ILE A 27 2.45 -1.45 4.96
C ILE A 27 2.97 -1.30 6.38
N PRO A 28 4.18 -0.80 6.58
CA PRO A 28 4.75 -0.68 7.92
C PRO A 28 4.01 0.32 8.80
N ASP A 29 4.29 0.27 10.08
CA ASP A 29 3.73 1.23 11.02
C ASP A 29 4.08 2.65 10.60
N GLY A 30 3.10 3.50 10.61
CA GLY A 30 3.27 4.91 10.29
C GLY A 30 3.47 5.24 8.82
N ALA A 31 3.40 4.25 7.94
CA ALA A 31 3.59 4.53 6.52
C ALA A 31 2.39 5.27 5.94
N LEU A 32 2.66 6.08 4.93
CA LEU A 32 1.62 6.83 4.25
C LEU A 32 1.58 6.40 2.79
N VAL A 33 0.43 5.96 2.35
CA VAL A 33 0.22 5.53 0.96
C VAL A 33 -1.02 6.25 0.43
N GLY A 34 -0.87 6.92 -0.70
CA GLY A 34 -1.98 7.65 -1.29
C GLY A 34 -2.23 9.01 -0.67
N VAL A 35 -1.36 9.45 0.23
CA VAL A 35 -1.49 10.75 0.88
C VAL A 35 -0.70 11.80 0.13
N ASP A 36 0.52 11.48 -0.25
CA ASP A 36 1.37 12.38 -1.03
C ASP A 36 1.68 11.69 -2.35
N LEU A 37 0.92 12.02 -3.38
CA LEU A 37 1.05 11.34 -4.66
C LEU A 37 2.37 11.61 -5.34
N ALA A 38 2.98 12.75 -5.10
CA ALA A 38 4.28 13.03 -5.69
C ALA A 38 5.34 12.07 -5.15
N THR A 39 5.33 11.84 -3.85
CA THR A 39 6.22 10.87 -3.23
C THR A 39 5.88 9.46 -3.71
N ASP A 40 4.62 9.14 -3.79
CA ASP A 40 4.19 7.81 -4.20
C ASP A 40 4.57 7.51 -5.63
N ARG A 41 4.52 8.49 -6.52
CA ARG A 41 4.95 8.30 -7.90
C ARG A 41 6.42 7.94 -8.01
N ALA A 42 7.22 8.43 -7.10
CA ALA A 42 8.63 8.11 -7.08
C ALA A 42 8.89 6.70 -6.57
N ARG A 43 7.96 6.13 -5.82
CA ARG A 43 8.16 4.81 -5.19
C ARG A 43 7.34 3.72 -5.83
N TYR A 44 6.15 4.06 -6.29
CA TYR A 44 5.18 3.06 -6.74
C TYR A 44 4.58 3.49 -8.07
N THR A 45 3.79 2.62 -8.63
CA THR A 45 2.99 2.97 -9.81
C THR A 45 1.75 3.74 -9.35
N VAL A 46 1.53 4.89 -9.94
CA VAL A 46 0.34 5.69 -9.65
C VAL A 46 -0.40 5.90 -10.95
N SER A 47 -1.68 5.55 -10.98
CA SER A 47 -2.49 5.68 -12.17
C SER A 47 -2.82 7.14 -12.44
N GLN A 48 -3.35 7.43 -13.62
CA GLN A 48 -3.75 8.77 -13.97
C GLN A 48 -4.79 9.34 -13.02
N GLY A 49 -5.62 8.49 -12.50
CA GLY A 49 -6.65 8.92 -11.55
C GLY A 49 -6.15 9.10 -10.13
N GLY A 50 -4.86 8.92 -9.89
CA GLY A 50 -4.31 9.09 -8.56
C GLY A 50 -4.42 7.85 -7.67
N VAL A 51 -4.63 6.69 -8.26
CA VAL A 51 -4.70 5.45 -7.49
C VAL A 51 -3.31 4.82 -7.44
N VAL A 52 -2.82 4.58 -6.25
CA VAL A 52 -1.52 3.97 -6.03
C VAL A 52 -1.67 2.46 -6.16
N VAL A 53 -0.81 1.82 -6.93
CA VAL A 53 -0.84 0.38 -7.12
C VAL A 53 0.42 -0.22 -6.52
N LEU A 54 0.23 -1.10 -5.56
CA LEU A 54 1.34 -1.81 -4.94
C LEU A 54 1.29 -3.26 -5.39
N GLY A 55 2.28 -3.66 -6.15
CA GLY A 55 2.34 -5.00 -6.70
C GLY A 55 2.60 -6.04 -5.64
N LYS A 56 2.48 -7.29 -6.04
CA LYS A 56 2.62 -8.42 -5.16
C LYS A 56 3.96 -8.41 -4.44
N GLY A 57 3.92 -8.61 -3.16
CA GLY A 57 5.14 -8.76 -2.35
C GLY A 57 5.86 -7.46 -2.02
N ILE A 58 5.31 -6.31 -2.41
CA ILE A 58 5.97 -5.05 -2.12
C ILE A 58 5.77 -4.65 -0.67
N THR A 59 6.82 -4.14 -0.06
CA THR A 59 6.75 -3.53 1.25
C THR A 59 6.80 -2.02 1.06
N ALA A 60 5.76 -1.33 1.48
CA ALA A 60 5.74 0.13 1.40
C ALA A 60 6.69 0.73 2.41
N GLN A 61 7.27 1.84 2.04
CA GLN A 61 8.25 2.43 2.93
C GLN A 61 7.79 3.76 3.45
#